data_a3e227ee9b4f097069bec939e2469d2d
#
_entry.id   a3e227ee9b4f097069bec939e2469d2d
#
_cell.length_a   1.000
_cell.length_b   1.000
_cell.length_c   1.000
_cell.angle_alpha   90.00
_cell.angle_beta   90.00
_cell.angle_gamma   90.00
#
_symmetry.space_group_name_H-M   'P 1'
#
loop_
_entity.id
_entity.type
_entity.pdbx_description
1 polymer ?
#
loop_
_entity_poly.entity_id
_entity_poly.type
_entity_poly.pdbx_seq_one_letter_code
_entity_poly.pdbx_strand_id
1 'polypeptide(L)'
;MKITDLRCALLGGHPVVRIVTDEGVDGFGQIESTKPYMVPHVLFFREALVGEDPTNVERVMLKIRQRGSFKPWGSAISAIEMALWDVAGKAAGVPVYKLLGGKVRDRVRIYNGGLRFPMTEYTPEEYAESTRKMMEAPQGFTIIKQPIGFHSPMKRVIPDFYYGQPSPVGLQGALDRGLLTERGLKHLVACVEAMKAVTGDGVGLALDCGPGFNPNDALKIARALEPYNLLWLEDMITGDYTPYVLADLYRDVTWNTTTAIHTGEQIYLRQNFKDLIEKRAVNIVGPDPADVGGIAELKWIAEYADLHGLMMAPHGVFDGLIGLAALVQVSAALPHNFIAFECPIGNPPWWYDVVKGLPDPIVQDGHITVWDRPGLGIEIDAQAAQQYLRDEDKTFFD
;
A
#
# COMPACT_ATOMS: atom_id res chain seq x y z
N MET A 1 -16.94 24.86 12.09
CA MET A 1 -17.02 23.38 12.28
C MET A 1 -16.03 22.95 13.34
N LYS A 2 -16.43 22.06 14.22
CA LYS A 2 -15.54 21.50 15.24
C LYS A 2 -15.72 19.99 15.33
N ILE A 3 -14.64 19.29 15.59
CA ILE A 3 -14.68 17.87 15.91
C ILE A 3 -15.36 17.68 17.26
N THR A 4 -16.42 16.90 17.30
CA THR A 4 -17.13 16.52 18.54
C THR A 4 -16.71 15.16 19.05
N ASP A 5 -16.28 14.27 18.15
CA ASP A 5 -15.85 12.93 18.53
C ASP A 5 -14.85 12.34 17.51
N LEU A 6 -14.02 11.43 18.00
CA LEU A 6 -13.18 10.51 17.22
C LEU A 6 -13.58 9.10 17.61
N ARG A 7 -14.02 8.31 16.65
CA ARG A 7 -14.43 6.92 16.84
C ARG A 7 -13.57 5.99 15.99
N CYS A 8 -13.39 4.79 16.47
CA CYS A 8 -12.75 3.72 15.72
C CYS A 8 -13.41 2.40 16.11
N ALA A 9 -13.81 1.62 15.11
CA ALA A 9 -14.50 0.36 15.31
C ALA A 9 -13.99 -0.70 14.33
N LEU A 10 -14.22 -1.97 14.65
CA LEU A 10 -13.95 -3.08 13.74
C LEU A 10 -15.22 -3.42 12.96
N LEU A 11 -15.21 -3.04 11.69
CA LEU A 11 -16.27 -3.34 10.73
C LEU A 11 -15.89 -4.60 9.94
N GLY A 12 -16.55 -5.73 10.20
CA GLY A 12 -16.17 -7.02 9.60
C GLY A 12 -14.72 -7.43 9.87
N GLY A 13 -14.14 -6.97 10.99
CA GLY A 13 -12.73 -7.17 11.35
C GLY A 13 -11.78 -6.08 10.84
N HIS A 14 -12.22 -5.17 9.99
CA HIS A 14 -11.43 -4.09 9.43
C HIS A 14 -11.56 -2.82 10.29
N PRO A 15 -10.46 -2.22 10.78
CA PRO A 15 -10.55 -0.99 11.57
C PRO A 15 -10.96 0.20 10.70
N VAL A 16 -12.04 0.87 11.09
CA VAL A 16 -12.55 2.07 10.44
C VAL A 16 -12.58 3.21 11.45
N VAL A 17 -12.07 4.36 11.04
CA VAL A 17 -12.05 5.61 11.79
C VAL A 17 -13.17 6.51 11.31
N ARG A 18 -13.89 7.14 12.26
CA ARG A 18 -14.91 8.17 11.98
C ARG A 18 -14.58 9.43 12.78
N ILE A 19 -14.53 10.56 12.12
CA ILE A 19 -14.52 11.89 12.74
C ILE A 19 -15.92 12.45 12.66
N VAL A 20 -16.47 12.81 13.81
CA VAL A 20 -17.81 13.40 13.95
C VAL A 20 -17.67 14.89 14.20
N THR A 21 -18.50 15.71 13.56
CA THR A 21 -18.48 17.17 13.72
C THR A 21 -19.81 17.73 14.25
N ASP A 22 -19.76 18.98 14.76
CA ASP A 22 -20.93 19.71 15.25
C ASP A 22 -21.87 20.20 14.13
N GLU A 23 -21.44 20.07 12.87
CA GLU A 23 -22.26 20.47 11.71
C GLU A 23 -22.82 19.27 10.93
N GLY A 24 -22.67 18.05 11.48
CA GLY A 24 -23.18 16.83 10.86
C GLY A 24 -22.41 16.36 9.62
N VAL A 25 -21.20 16.86 9.41
CA VAL A 25 -20.29 16.43 8.35
C VAL A 25 -19.30 15.46 8.95
N ASP A 26 -19.42 14.20 8.60
CA ASP A 26 -18.52 13.15 9.07
C ASP A 26 -17.50 12.76 8.02
N GLY A 27 -16.30 12.40 8.48
CA GLY A 27 -15.24 11.86 7.64
C GLY A 27 -14.81 10.46 8.06
N PHE A 28 -14.41 9.65 7.08
CA PHE A 28 -13.98 8.29 7.30
C PHE A 28 -12.56 8.04 6.83
N GLY A 29 -11.84 7.22 7.60
CA GLY A 29 -10.53 6.70 7.27
C GLY A 29 -10.46 5.22 7.58
N GLN A 30 -9.45 4.55 7.03
CA GLN A 30 -9.29 3.11 7.20
C GLN A 30 -7.86 2.75 7.55
N ILE A 31 -7.72 1.74 8.38
CA ILE A 31 -6.46 1.06 8.69
C ILE A 31 -6.48 -0.27 7.95
N GLU A 32 -5.32 -0.75 7.54
CA GLU A 32 -5.19 -2.08 6.94
C GLU A 32 -5.91 -3.16 7.77
N SER A 33 -6.57 -4.06 7.09
CA SER A 33 -7.34 -5.16 7.72
C SER A 33 -6.48 -6.09 8.59
N THR A 34 -5.18 -6.12 8.35
CA THR A 34 -4.21 -6.91 9.11
C THR A 34 -3.86 -6.33 10.47
N LYS A 35 -4.28 -5.08 10.77
CA LYS A 35 -3.88 -4.32 11.97
C LYS A 35 -5.06 -3.98 12.91
N PRO A 36 -5.95 -4.94 13.26
CA PRO A 36 -7.11 -4.66 14.13
C PRO A 36 -6.72 -4.18 15.54
N TYR A 37 -5.50 -4.46 15.98
CA TYR A 37 -4.94 -4.02 17.26
C TYR A 37 -4.69 -2.51 17.33
N MET A 38 -4.84 -1.77 16.23
CA MET A 38 -4.60 -0.32 16.20
C MET A 38 -5.77 0.53 16.72
N VAL A 39 -6.95 -0.05 16.96
CA VAL A 39 -8.12 0.67 17.48
C VAL A 39 -7.80 1.52 18.74
N PRO A 40 -7.18 0.98 19.81
CA PRO A 40 -6.84 1.79 20.98
C PRO A 40 -5.83 2.91 20.68
N HIS A 41 -4.97 2.74 19.69
CA HIS A 41 -4.02 3.76 19.29
C HIS A 41 -4.69 4.95 18.59
N VAL A 42 -5.73 4.71 17.81
CA VAL A 42 -6.58 5.78 17.25
C VAL A 42 -7.26 6.54 18.39
N LEU A 43 -7.93 5.82 19.27
CA LEU A 43 -8.71 6.43 20.36
C LEU A 43 -7.85 7.22 21.37
N PHE A 44 -6.55 6.91 21.48
CA PHE A 44 -5.59 7.70 22.26
C PHE A 44 -5.55 9.19 21.84
N PHE A 45 -5.81 9.49 20.58
CA PHE A 45 -5.78 10.87 20.08
C PHE A 45 -7.09 11.63 20.24
N ARG A 46 -8.18 10.98 20.71
CA ARG A 46 -9.52 11.58 20.81
C ARG A 46 -9.52 12.93 21.54
N GLU A 47 -8.91 13.00 22.72
CA GLU A 47 -8.84 14.24 23.52
C GLU A 47 -8.09 15.37 22.83
N ALA A 48 -7.12 15.04 21.96
CA ALA A 48 -6.34 16.03 21.24
C ALA A 48 -7.09 16.63 20.06
N LEU A 49 -8.07 15.89 19.53
CA LEU A 49 -8.82 16.26 18.33
C LEU A 49 -10.13 16.97 18.67
N VAL A 50 -10.82 16.56 19.72
CA VAL A 50 -12.12 17.17 20.09
C VAL A 50 -11.94 18.67 20.32
N GLY A 51 -12.82 19.45 19.66
CA GLY A 51 -12.81 20.91 19.67
C GLY A 51 -11.96 21.57 18.58
N GLU A 52 -11.11 20.81 17.86
CA GLU A 52 -10.38 21.33 16.70
C GLU A 52 -11.28 21.49 15.49
N ASP A 53 -10.87 22.35 14.57
CA ASP A 53 -11.47 22.48 13.24
C ASP A 53 -10.86 21.44 12.29
N PRO A 54 -11.64 20.43 11.84
CA PRO A 54 -11.13 19.36 11.00
C PRO A 54 -10.67 19.80 9.61
N THR A 55 -11.10 20.97 9.17
CA THR A 55 -10.67 21.51 7.86
C THR A 55 -9.22 22.01 7.86
N ASN A 56 -8.68 22.27 9.04
CA ASN A 56 -7.26 22.61 9.24
C ASN A 56 -6.42 21.34 9.42
N VAL A 57 -6.42 20.47 8.43
CA VAL A 57 -5.82 19.12 8.49
C VAL A 57 -4.39 19.16 9.01
N GLU A 58 -3.51 19.96 8.41
CA GLU A 58 -2.09 20.03 8.84
C GLU A 58 -1.91 20.52 10.28
N ARG A 59 -2.76 21.45 10.74
CA ARG A 59 -2.73 21.91 12.13
C ARG A 59 -3.06 20.79 13.11
N VAL A 60 -4.11 20.02 12.81
CA VAL A 60 -4.53 18.88 13.62
C VAL A 60 -3.43 17.80 13.62
N MET A 61 -2.88 17.52 12.44
CA MET A 61 -1.81 16.53 12.30
C MET A 61 -0.52 16.93 13.05
N LEU A 62 -0.18 18.22 13.11
CA LEU A 62 0.93 18.69 13.93
C LEU A 62 0.72 18.40 15.43
N LYS A 63 -0.50 18.58 15.94
CA LYS A 63 -0.85 18.24 17.32
C LYS A 63 -0.71 16.74 17.60
N ILE A 64 -1.20 15.91 16.68
CA ILE A 64 -1.07 14.45 16.76
C ILE A 64 0.39 14.04 16.79
N ARG A 65 1.22 14.57 15.89
CA ARG A 65 2.64 14.26 15.80
C ARG A 65 3.39 14.67 17.07
N GLN A 66 3.05 15.80 17.66
CA GLN A 66 3.64 16.24 18.94
C GLN A 66 3.29 15.31 20.10
N ARG A 67 2.06 14.81 20.18
CA ARG A 67 1.63 13.87 21.21
C ARG A 67 2.20 12.47 21.03
N GLY A 68 2.33 12.03 19.78
CA GLY A 68 2.90 10.74 19.41
C GLY A 68 4.41 10.77 19.19
N SER A 69 5.11 11.76 19.69
CA SER A 69 6.46 12.17 19.31
C SER A 69 7.54 11.09 19.33
N PHE A 70 7.35 10.00 20.07
CA PHE A 70 8.37 8.96 20.18
C PHE A 70 8.09 7.70 19.37
N LYS A 71 6.87 7.53 18.90
CA LYS A 71 6.48 6.33 18.14
C LYS A 71 5.50 6.64 17.04
N PRO A 72 5.91 6.39 15.83
CA PRO A 72 5.03 6.41 14.70
C PRO A 72 4.10 5.17 14.76
N TRP A 73 2.88 5.36 15.12
CA TRP A 73 1.82 4.41 14.83
C TRP A 73 1.19 4.84 13.51
N GLY A 74 1.94 4.63 12.41
CA GLY A 74 1.64 5.12 11.09
C GLY A 74 0.19 4.90 10.70
N SER A 75 -0.27 3.67 10.80
CA SER A 75 -1.63 3.30 10.41
C SER A 75 -2.72 4.06 11.18
N ALA A 76 -2.58 4.24 12.51
CA ALA A 76 -3.58 4.97 13.29
C ALA A 76 -3.65 6.45 12.87
N ILE A 77 -2.51 7.08 12.70
CA ILE A 77 -2.40 8.49 12.32
C ILE A 77 -2.84 8.71 10.88
N SER A 78 -2.46 7.79 9.99
CA SER A 78 -2.85 7.82 8.57
C SER A 78 -4.37 7.77 8.40
N ALA A 79 -5.04 6.88 9.13
CA ALA A 79 -6.50 6.76 9.06
C ALA A 79 -7.22 8.00 9.61
N ILE A 80 -6.69 8.62 10.66
CA ILE A 80 -7.20 9.91 11.17
C ILE A 80 -7.04 10.99 10.12
N GLU A 81 -5.88 11.06 9.48
CA GLU A 81 -5.58 12.05 8.42
C GLU A 81 -6.49 11.89 7.22
N MET A 82 -6.73 10.65 6.75
CA MET A 82 -7.70 10.39 5.68
C MET A 82 -9.10 10.88 6.04
N ALA A 83 -9.55 10.63 7.29
CA ALA A 83 -10.85 11.08 7.75
C ALA A 83 -10.94 12.62 7.83
N LEU A 84 -9.86 13.30 8.20
CA LEU A 84 -9.80 14.77 8.18
C LEU A 84 -9.91 15.32 6.76
N TRP A 85 -9.23 14.72 5.78
CA TRP A 85 -9.37 15.12 4.37
C TRP A 85 -10.78 14.87 3.84
N ASP A 86 -11.41 13.78 4.24
CA ASP A 86 -12.79 13.49 3.86
C ASP A 86 -13.75 14.57 4.39
N VAL A 87 -13.63 14.95 5.69
CA VAL A 87 -14.38 16.08 6.27
C VAL A 87 -14.09 17.37 5.51
N ALA A 88 -12.81 17.70 5.30
CA ALA A 88 -12.42 18.96 4.66
C ALA A 88 -12.99 19.08 3.23
N GLY A 89 -12.93 17.99 2.45
CA GLY A 89 -13.51 17.94 1.11
C GLY A 89 -15.03 18.06 1.12
N LYS A 90 -15.72 17.35 2.02
CA LYS A 90 -17.18 17.44 2.19
C LYS A 90 -17.61 18.84 2.64
N ALA A 91 -16.92 19.43 3.61
CA ALA A 91 -17.21 20.79 4.09
C ALA A 91 -17.03 21.86 2.99
N ALA A 92 -16.02 21.68 2.15
CA ALA A 92 -15.78 22.58 1.02
C ALA A 92 -16.67 22.27 -0.21
N GLY A 93 -17.41 21.16 -0.20
CA GLY A 93 -18.21 20.71 -1.34
C GLY A 93 -17.38 20.26 -2.55
N VAL A 94 -16.13 19.84 -2.34
CA VAL A 94 -15.20 19.43 -3.40
C VAL A 94 -14.52 18.09 -3.09
N PRO A 95 -14.09 17.32 -4.12
CA PRO A 95 -13.29 16.13 -3.91
C PRO A 95 -11.92 16.47 -3.33
N VAL A 96 -11.31 15.52 -2.60
CA VAL A 96 -10.00 15.70 -1.93
C VAL A 96 -8.92 16.14 -2.93
N TYR A 97 -8.88 15.57 -4.13
CA TYR A 97 -7.87 15.95 -5.12
C TYR A 97 -7.90 17.48 -5.45
N LYS A 98 -9.06 18.14 -5.34
CA LYS A 98 -9.17 19.60 -5.54
C LYS A 98 -8.42 20.37 -4.46
N LEU A 99 -8.49 19.92 -3.21
CA LEU A 99 -7.74 20.51 -2.09
C LEU A 99 -6.23 20.27 -2.21
N LEU A 100 -5.84 19.24 -2.95
CA LEU A 100 -4.44 18.89 -3.23
C LEU A 100 -3.86 19.61 -4.49
N GLY A 101 -4.59 20.53 -5.08
CA GLY A 101 -4.14 21.31 -6.24
C GLY A 101 -4.82 20.96 -7.56
N GLY A 102 -5.75 20.01 -7.56
CA GLY A 102 -6.49 19.57 -8.74
C GLY A 102 -5.92 18.28 -9.34
N LYS A 103 -6.68 17.67 -10.25
CA LYS A 103 -6.24 16.42 -10.87
C LYS A 103 -5.30 16.67 -12.06
N VAL A 104 -4.23 15.90 -12.09
CA VAL A 104 -3.27 15.80 -13.19
C VAL A 104 -3.75 14.78 -14.23
N ARG A 105 -4.57 13.81 -13.79
CA ARG A 105 -5.10 12.72 -14.62
C ARG A 105 -6.56 12.40 -14.30
N ASP A 106 -7.33 12.06 -15.32
CA ASP A 106 -8.75 11.69 -15.20
C ASP A 106 -8.95 10.19 -14.89
N ARG A 107 -7.94 9.37 -15.14
CA ARG A 107 -7.91 7.93 -14.83
C ARG A 107 -6.60 7.62 -14.14
N VAL A 108 -6.65 6.88 -13.04
CA VAL A 108 -5.47 6.40 -12.35
C VAL A 108 -5.19 4.96 -12.73
N ARG A 109 -3.96 4.69 -13.13
CA ARG A 109 -3.50 3.33 -13.44
C ARG A 109 -3.32 2.55 -12.15
N ILE A 110 -3.65 1.27 -12.21
CA ILE A 110 -3.45 0.35 -11.10
C ILE A 110 -2.57 -0.83 -11.50
N TYR A 111 -1.96 -1.47 -10.51
CA TYR A 111 -1.32 -2.75 -10.70
C TYR A 111 -1.95 -3.82 -9.79
N ASN A 112 -1.82 -5.09 -10.20
CA ASN A 112 -2.26 -6.19 -9.38
C ASN A 112 -1.23 -6.53 -8.30
N GLY A 113 -1.66 -6.59 -7.07
CA GLY A 113 -0.90 -7.17 -5.95
C GLY A 113 -1.77 -8.03 -5.04
N GLY A 114 -3.09 -7.77 -5.05
CA GLY A 114 -4.06 -8.46 -4.20
C GLY A 114 -4.68 -9.73 -4.81
N LEU A 115 -4.84 -9.80 -6.13
CA LEU A 115 -5.38 -11.00 -6.79
C LEU A 115 -4.28 -12.06 -6.89
N ARG A 116 -4.42 -13.14 -6.14
CA ARG A 116 -3.47 -14.24 -6.07
C ARG A 116 -4.16 -15.58 -6.30
N PHE A 117 -3.50 -16.48 -7.00
CA PHE A 117 -4.00 -17.84 -7.24
C PHE A 117 -3.15 -18.84 -6.46
N PRO A 118 -3.77 -19.86 -5.84
CA PRO A 118 -3.05 -20.86 -5.05
C PRO A 118 -1.98 -21.59 -5.87
N MET A 119 -0.82 -21.77 -5.27
CA MET A 119 0.28 -22.60 -5.74
C MET A 119 0.68 -23.56 -4.62
N THR A 120 1.15 -24.73 -4.96
CA THR A 120 1.50 -25.80 -4.00
C THR A 120 2.99 -26.15 -4.01
N GLU A 121 3.57 -26.25 -5.18
CA GLU A 121 4.96 -26.64 -5.39
C GLU A 121 5.86 -25.49 -5.79
N TYR A 122 5.27 -24.34 -6.13
CA TYR A 122 5.98 -23.11 -6.52
C TYR A 122 6.94 -23.33 -7.68
N THR A 123 6.51 -24.16 -8.64
CA THR A 123 7.28 -24.44 -9.85
C THR A 123 7.15 -23.30 -10.87
N PRO A 124 8.06 -23.22 -11.86
CA PRO A 124 7.94 -22.25 -12.96
C PRO A 124 6.59 -22.32 -13.66
N GLU A 125 6.03 -23.52 -13.85
CA GLU A 125 4.74 -23.76 -14.50
C GLU A 125 3.57 -23.19 -13.68
N GLU A 126 3.58 -23.39 -12.35
CA GLU A 126 2.57 -22.81 -11.46
C GLU A 126 2.64 -21.27 -11.46
N TYR A 127 3.83 -20.68 -11.48
CA TYR A 127 4.00 -19.23 -11.60
C TYR A 127 3.50 -18.70 -12.95
N ALA A 128 3.80 -19.40 -14.05
CA ALA A 128 3.30 -19.05 -15.37
C ALA A 128 1.76 -19.11 -15.42
N GLU A 129 1.16 -20.16 -14.88
CA GLU A 129 -0.30 -20.33 -14.84
C GLU A 129 -0.98 -19.28 -13.95
N SER A 130 -0.42 -19.00 -12.76
CA SER A 130 -0.90 -17.92 -11.89
C SER A 130 -0.86 -16.57 -12.60
N THR A 131 0.25 -16.27 -13.29
CA THR A 131 0.40 -15.04 -14.07
C THR A 131 -0.62 -14.94 -15.21
N ARG A 132 -0.87 -16.03 -15.94
CA ARG A 132 -1.88 -16.07 -17.00
C ARG A 132 -3.28 -15.75 -16.46
N LYS A 133 -3.67 -16.38 -15.36
CA LYS A 133 -4.96 -16.10 -14.70
C LYS A 133 -5.09 -14.64 -14.25
N MET A 134 -4.00 -14.02 -13.77
CA MET A 134 -4.01 -12.60 -13.44
C MET A 134 -4.20 -11.72 -14.68
N MET A 135 -3.58 -12.07 -15.81
CA MET A 135 -3.76 -11.33 -17.06
C MET A 135 -5.15 -11.47 -17.65
N GLU A 136 -5.79 -12.63 -17.47
CA GLU A 136 -7.15 -12.92 -17.93
C GLU A 136 -8.23 -12.33 -17.02
N ALA A 137 -7.83 -11.74 -15.89
CA ALA A 137 -8.76 -11.13 -14.95
C ALA A 137 -9.53 -9.96 -15.60
N PRO A 138 -10.83 -9.80 -15.29
CA PRO A 138 -11.68 -8.79 -15.93
C PRO A 138 -11.25 -7.35 -15.71
N GLN A 139 -10.36 -7.12 -14.75
CA GLN A 139 -9.79 -5.80 -14.46
C GLN A 139 -8.85 -5.29 -15.56
N GLY A 140 -8.33 -6.16 -16.42
CA GLY A 140 -7.45 -5.79 -17.55
C GLY A 140 -6.12 -5.22 -17.10
N PHE A 141 -5.44 -5.87 -16.16
CA PHE A 141 -4.15 -5.40 -15.62
C PHE A 141 -3.09 -5.28 -16.71
N THR A 142 -2.40 -4.16 -16.70
CA THR A 142 -1.22 -3.91 -17.53
C THR A 142 0.09 -3.99 -16.75
N ILE A 143 0.00 -4.18 -15.43
CA ILE A 143 1.11 -4.45 -14.52
C ILE A 143 0.66 -5.53 -13.55
N ILE A 144 1.49 -6.57 -13.40
CA ILE A 144 1.25 -7.69 -12.50
C ILE A 144 2.42 -7.74 -11.52
N LYS A 145 2.11 -7.82 -10.23
CA LYS A 145 3.07 -8.08 -9.15
C LYS A 145 2.85 -9.51 -8.63
N GLN A 146 3.92 -10.31 -8.62
CA GLN A 146 3.93 -11.67 -8.10
C GLN A 146 4.82 -11.77 -6.85
N PRO A 147 4.36 -12.44 -5.79
CA PRO A 147 5.21 -12.74 -4.63
C PRO A 147 6.25 -13.79 -5.00
N ILE A 148 7.51 -13.53 -4.66
CA ILE A 148 8.62 -14.46 -4.92
C ILE A 148 9.63 -14.45 -3.76
N GLY A 149 10.47 -15.46 -3.69
CA GLY A 149 11.53 -15.51 -2.68
C GLY A 149 10.96 -15.52 -1.26
N PHE A 150 11.26 -14.50 -0.47
CA PHE A 150 10.82 -14.41 0.92
C PHE A 150 9.33 -14.16 1.10
N HIS A 151 8.72 -13.45 0.18
CA HIS A 151 7.28 -13.20 0.20
C HIS A 151 6.46 -14.40 -0.32
N SER A 152 7.12 -15.51 -0.58
CA SER A 152 6.53 -16.75 -1.07
C SER A 152 6.95 -17.94 -0.19
N PRO A 153 6.08 -18.94 0.01
CA PRO A 153 6.46 -20.21 0.63
C PRO A 153 7.53 -20.99 -0.14
N MET A 154 7.89 -20.60 -1.36
CA MET A 154 8.90 -21.30 -2.19
C MET A 154 10.18 -21.63 -1.42
N LYS A 155 10.65 -20.71 -0.57
CA LYS A 155 11.86 -20.90 0.24
C LYS A 155 11.82 -22.11 1.18
N ARG A 156 10.62 -22.62 1.51
CA ARG A 156 10.40 -23.79 2.36
C ARG A 156 10.07 -25.05 1.55
N VAL A 157 9.46 -24.85 0.40
CA VAL A 157 8.99 -25.94 -0.47
C VAL A 157 10.13 -26.40 -1.38
N ILE A 158 10.93 -25.49 -1.91
CA ILE A 158 12.02 -25.81 -2.82
C ILE A 158 13.22 -26.34 -2.02
N PRO A 159 13.66 -27.59 -2.27
CA PRO A 159 14.80 -28.16 -1.58
C PRO A 159 16.08 -27.36 -1.80
N ASP A 160 16.84 -27.18 -0.75
CA ASP A 160 18.12 -26.45 -0.78
C ASP A 160 18.03 -25.03 -1.36
N PHE A 161 16.91 -24.33 -1.12
CA PHE A 161 16.78 -22.93 -1.53
C PHE A 161 17.81 -22.04 -0.82
N TYR A 162 18.11 -22.32 0.44
CA TYR A 162 19.17 -21.71 1.23
C TYR A 162 20.22 -22.72 1.69
N TYR A 163 21.43 -22.23 2.00
CA TYR A 163 22.37 -22.95 2.82
C TYR A 163 21.84 -22.98 4.26
N GLY A 164 21.42 -24.14 4.72
CA GLY A 164 20.87 -24.36 6.04
C GLY A 164 19.40 -24.78 6.02
N GLN A 165 18.86 -25.07 7.20
CA GLN A 165 17.47 -25.50 7.34
C GLN A 165 16.56 -24.27 7.49
N PRO A 166 15.37 -24.28 6.88
CA PRO A 166 14.36 -23.27 7.15
C PRO A 166 14.03 -23.24 8.65
N SER A 167 13.79 -22.06 9.21
CA SER A 167 13.36 -21.93 10.59
C SER A 167 12.05 -22.71 10.82
N PRO A 168 11.95 -23.51 11.89
CA PRO A 168 10.71 -24.20 12.25
C PRO A 168 9.62 -23.22 12.74
N VAL A 169 9.96 -21.97 13.07
CA VAL A 169 9.01 -20.95 13.50
C VAL A 169 8.26 -20.43 12.29
N GLY A 170 7.04 -20.91 12.14
CA GLY A 170 6.21 -20.80 10.95
C GLY A 170 5.63 -19.42 10.61
N LEU A 171 6.27 -18.32 10.99
CA LEU A 171 5.88 -16.99 10.55
C LEU A 171 6.26 -16.80 9.08
N GLN A 172 5.28 -16.45 8.26
CA GLN A 172 5.53 -16.10 6.87
C GLN A 172 6.59 -14.99 6.80
N GLY A 173 7.64 -15.26 6.10
CA GLY A 173 8.51 -14.26 5.51
C GLY A 173 9.62 -13.74 6.38
N ALA A 174 9.31 -13.23 7.53
CA ALA A 174 10.05 -12.12 8.09
C ALA A 174 11.49 -12.36 8.55
N LEU A 175 11.83 -13.51 9.08
CA LEU A 175 13.10 -13.66 9.79
C LEU A 175 13.95 -14.85 9.32
N ASP A 176 13.51 -15.59 8.35
CA ASP A 176 14.23 -16.71 7.75
C ASP A 176 15.28 -16.22 6.75
N ARG A 177 16.24 -15.46 7.22
CA ARG A 177 17.36 -15.03 6.38
C ARG A 177 18.36 -16.14 6.26
N GLY A 178 18.54 -16.65 5.05
CA GLY A 178 19.59 -17.59 4.70
C GLY A 178 20.47 -17.03 3.60
N LEU A 179 21.59 -17.70 3.35
CA LEU A 179 22.37 -17.48 2.13
C LEU A 179 21.72 -18.27 1.01
N LEU A 180 21.39 -17.58 -0.07
CA LEU A 180 20.81 -18.19 -1.25
C LEU A 180 21.79 -19.17 -1.90
N THR A 181 21.34 -20.38 -2.16
CA THR A 181 22.14 -21.34 -2.91
C THR A 181 22.07 -21.05 -4.40
N GLU A 182 22.98 -21.66 -5.16
CA GLU A 182 22.92 -21.61 -6.63
C GLU A 182 21.63 -22.27 -7.16
N ARG A 183 21.16 -23.34 -6.50
CA ARG A 183 19.90 -24.01 -6.84
C ARG A 183 18.72 -23.07 -6.62
N GLY A 184 18.65 -22.39 -5.47
CA GLY A 184 17.59 -21.43 -5.17
C GLY A 184 17.57 -20.26 -6.17
N LEU A 185 18.74 -19.73 -6.53
CA LEU A 185 18.84 -18.69 -7.54
C LEU A 185 18.37 -19.17 -8.92
N LYS A 186 18.81 -20.36 -9.36
CA LYS A 186 18.38 -20.93 -10.66
C LYS A 186 16.87 -21.18 -10.68
N HIS A 187 16.30 -21.66 -9.59
CA HIS A 187 14.85 -21.86 -9.49
C HIS A 187 14.08 -20.53 -9.60
N LEU A 188 14.53 -19.50 -8.88
CA LEU A 188 13.94 -18.18 -8.93
C LEU A 188 13.97 -17.59 -10.35
N VAL A 189 15.12 -17.71 -11.02
CA VAL A 189 15.28 -17.24 -12.41
C VAL A 189 14.34 -18.01 -13.35
N ALA A 190 14.23 -19.34 -13.21
CA ALA A 190 13.33 -20.15 -14.04
C ALA A 190 11.85 -19.74 -13.85
N CYS A 191 11.42 -19.44 -12.62
CA CYS A 191 10.06 -18.90 -12.36
C CYS A 191 9.84 -17.57 -13.08
N VAL A 192 10.82 -16.67 -13.04
CA VAL A 192 10.73 -15.36 -13.73
C VAL A 192 10.68 -15.54 -15.25
N GLU A 193 11.51 -16.40 -15.80
CA GLU A 193 11.51 -16.73 -17.23
C GLU A 193 10.13 -17.24 -17.67
N ALA A 194 9.53 -18.16 -16.91
CA ALA A 194 8.22 -18.71 -17.19
C ALA A 194 7.11 -17.63 -17.12
N MET A 195 7.16 -16.75 -16.13
CA MET A 195 6.22 -15.62 -16.02
C MET A 195 6.37 -14.64 -17.19
N LYS A 196 7.64 -14.32 -17.57
CA LYS A 196 7.91 -13.42 -18.71
C LYS A 196 7.46 -14.00 -20.04
N ALA A 197 7.54 -15.31 -20.22
CA ALA A 197 6.99 -15.98 -21.40
C ALA A 197 5.47 -15.79 -21.52
N VAL A 198 4.77 -15.60 -20.40
CA VAL A 198 3.32 -15.33 -20.36
C VAL A 198 3.02 -13.84 -20.55
N THR A 199 3.71 -12.95 -19.84
CA THR A 199 3.44 -11.50 -19.91
C THR A 199 3.88 -10.88 -21.22
N GLY A 200 4.88 -11.45 -21.89
CA GLY A 200 5.48 -10.86 -23.08
C GLY A 200 6.04 -9.46 -22.79
N ASP A 201 6.01 -8.61 -23.81
CA ASP A 201 6.55 -7.24 -23.74
C ASP A 201 5.48 -6.19 -23.40
N GLY A 202 4.22 -6.56 -23.42
CA GLY A 202 3.08 -5.63 -23.26
C GLY A 202 2.62 -5.43 -21.83
N VAL A 203 2.92 -6.37 -20.92
CA VAL A 203 2.51 -6.32 -19.50
C VAL A 203 3.75 -6.23 -18.62
N GLY A 204 3.80 -5.22 -17.74
CA GLY A 204 4.87 -5.05 -16.77
C GLY A 204 4.82 -6.15 -15.71
N LEU A 205 5.96 -6.83 -15.48
CA LEU A 205 6.10 -7.81 -14.40
C LEU A 205 6.94 -7.19 -13.28
N ALA A 206 6.33 -7.08 -12.11
CA ALA A 206 6.98 -6.71 -10.85
C ALA A 206 7.04 -7.91 -9.91
N LEU A 207 8.03 -7.95 -9.06
CA LEU A 207 8.21 -9.02 -8.08
C LEU A 207 8.27 -8.45 -6.67
N ASP A 208 7.41 -8.97 -5.80
CA ASP A 208 7.44 -8.71 -4.37
C ASP A 208 8.34 -9.76 -3.72
N CYS A 209 9.51 -9.31 -3.29
CA CYS A 209 10.55 -10.18 -2.71
C CYS A 209 10.55 -10.15 -1.19
N GLY A 210 9.83 -9.23 -0.62
CA GLY A 210 9.86 -8.69 0.71
C GLY A 210 9.86 -9.60 1.90
N PRO A 211 10.40 -9.02 2.94
CA PRO A 211 11.80 -8.60 3.08
C PRO A 211 12.66 -9.78 3.46
N GLY A 212 13.84 -9.90 2.97
CA GLY A 212 14.58 -11.03 3.50
C GLY A 212 15.90 -11.41 2.87
N PHE A 213 16.28 -10.84 1.75
CA PHE A 213 17.60 -11.08 1.21
C PHE A 213 18.64 -10.21 1.93
N ASN A 214 19.83 -10.75 2.14
CA ASN A 214 20.97 -9.91 2.46
C ASN A 214 21.38 -9.11 1.21
N PRO A 215 22.11 -7.98 1.36
CA PRO A 215 22.45 -7.13 0.22
C PRO A 215 23.20 -7.83 -0.91
N ASN A 216 24.05 -8.81 -0.56
CA ASN A 216 24.81 -9.55 -1.56
C ASN A 216 23.95 -10.50 -2.41
N ASP A 217 23.01 -11.20 -1.77
CA ASP A 217 22.07 -12.07 -2.51
C ASP A 217 21.03 -11.24 -3.26
N ALA A 218 20.58 -10.12 -2.70
CA ALA A 218 19.73 -9.17 -3.41
C ALA A 218 20.39 -8.68 -4.72
N LEU A 219 21.67 -8.32 -4.66
CA LEU A 219 22.41 -7.91 -5.86
C LEU A 219 22.59 -9.06 -6.86
N LYS A 220 22.88 -10.29 -6.39
CA LYS A 220 22.97 -11.47 -7.29
C LYS A 220 21.66 -11.72 -8.01
N ILE A 221 20.52 -11.65 -7.30
CA ILE A 221 19.20 -11.82 -7.89
C ILE A 221 18.93 -10.71 -8.90
N ALA A 222 19.12 -9.44 -8.50
CA ALA A 222 18.84 -8.30 -9.36
C ALA A 222 19.62 -8.39 -10.69
N ARG A 223 20.90 -8.78 -10.63
CA ARG A 223 21.74 -8.99 -11.84
C ARG A 223 21.32 -10.20 -12.67
N ALA A 224 20.96 -11.30 -12.02
CA ALA A 224 20.49 -12.50 -12.72
C ALA A 224 19.18 -12.25 -13.47
N LEU A 225 18.38 -11.29 -13.04
CA LEU A 225 17.09 -10.94 -13.61
C LEU A 225 17.12 -9.79 -14.63
N GLU A 226 18.27 -9.13 -14.84
CA GLU A 226 18.43 -8.06 -15.84
C GLU A 226 17.94 -8.45 -17.25
N PRO A 227 18.21 -9.68 -17.76
CA PRO A 227 17.77 -10.07 -19.10
C PRO A 227 16.24 -10.09 -19.29
N TYR A 228 15.47 -10.15 -18.20
CA TYR A 228 14.01 -10.26 -18.25
C TYR A 228 13.28 -8.91 -18.21
N ASN A 229 14.01 -7.80 -18.06
CA ASN A 229 13.47 -6.44 -18.07
C ASN A 229 12.23 -6.31 -17.17
N LEU A 230 12.40 -6.65 -15.89
CA LEU A 230 11.34 -6.52 -14.87
C LEU A 230 11.01 -5.05 -14.61
N LEU A 231 9.75 -4.79 -14.27
CA LEU A 231 9.32 -3.44 -13.92
C LEU A 231 9.96 -2.97 -12.61
N TRP A 232 9.98 -3.85 -11.58
CA TRP A 232 10.78 -3.67 -10.35
C TRP A 232 10.92 -4.95 -9.52
N LEU A 233 11.86 -4.91 -8.59
CA LEU A 233 12.00 -5.82 -7.47
C LEU A 233 11.68 -5.05 -6.18
N GLU A 234 10.67 -5.51 -5.44
CA GLU A 234 10.13 -4.84 -4.27
C GLU A 234 10.67 -5.47 -2.99
N ASP A 235 11.03 -4.64 -2.03
CA ASP A 235 11.39 -4.98 -0.64
C ASP A 235 12.44 -6.11 -0.49
N MET A 236 13.47 -6.10 -1.32
CA MET A 236 14.46 -7.18 -1.36
C MET A 236 15.26 -7.34 -0.08
N ILE A 237 15.61 -6.24 0.62
CA ILE A 237 16.55 -6.25 1.74
C ILE A 237 15.82 -6.15 3.05
N THR A 238 15.09 -5.08 3.20
CA THR A 238 14.36 -4.74 4.42
C THR A 238 13.16 -3.95 4.01
N GLY A 239 12.06 -4.24 4.53
CA GLY A 239 10.87 -3.46 4.35
C GLY A 239 10.23 -3.36 5.71
N ASP A 240 9.24 -4.15 5.88
CA ASP A 240 8.27 -4.11 6.94
C ASP A 240 8.79 -4.37 8.33
N TYR A 241 9.91 -5.04 8.46
CA TYR A 241 10.31 -5.67 9.72
C TYR A 241 11.52 -5.03 10.38
N THR A 242 11.99 -3.92 9.84
CA THR A 242 13.05 -3.15 10.48
C THR A 242 12.63 -1.70 10.69
N PRO A 243 12.92 -1.11 11.86
CA PRO A 243 12.63 0.30 12.11
C PRO A 243 13.58 1.25 11.36
N TYR A 244 14.49 0.71 10.56
CA TYR A 244 15.52 1.47 9.86
C TYR A 244 15.37 1.32 8.35
N VAL A 245 15.44 2.43 7.65
CA VAL A 245 15.24 2.49 6.21
C VAL A 245 16.40 1.91 5.41
N LEU A 246 17.61 1.80 5.97
CA LEU A 246 18.82 1.21 5.37
C LEU A 246 19.12 1.70 3.93
N ALA A 247 18.97 3.01 3.70
CA ALA A 247 19.13 3.61 2.37
C ALA A 247 20.48 3.29 1.71
N ASP A 248 21.57 3.25 2.48
CA ASP A 248 22.90 2.94 1.92
C ASP A 248 22.99 1.50 1.39
N LEU A 249 22.36 0.53 2.05
CA LEU A 249 22.32 -0.85 1.58
C LEU A 249 21.49 -0.99 0.30
N TYR A 250 20.36 -0.32 0.22
CA TYR A 250 19.55 -0.27 -1.01
C TYR A 250 20.32 0.39 -2.15
N ARG A 251 20.99 1.51 -1.89
CA ARG A 251 21.80 2.20 -2.89
C ARG A 251 22.88 1.28 -3.49
N ASP A 252 23.54 0.49 -2.65
CA ASP A 252 24.60 -0.41 -3.11
C ASP A 252 24.05 -1.50 -4.06
N VAL A 253 22.80 -1.92 -3.90
CA VAL A 253 22.13 -2.80 -4.86
C VAL A 253 21.71 -2.02 -6.10
N THR A 254 20.96 -0.93 -5.92
CA THR A 254 20.38 -0.15 -7.02
C THR A 254 21.41 0.35 -8.03
N TRP A 255 22.55 0.81 -7.55
CA TRP A 255 23.60 1.35 -8.42
C TRP A 255 24.44 0.29 -9.13
N ASN A 256 24.28 -0.97 -8.77
CA ASN A 256 25.03 -2.09 -9.33
C ASN A 256 24.17 -3.06 -10.17
N THR A 257 22.96 -2.66 -10.52
CA THR A 257 22.06 -3.40 -11.42
C THR A 257 21.26 -2.44 -12.29
N THR A 258 20.78 -2.93 -13.42
CA THR A 258 19.80 -2.22 -14.28
C THR A 258 18.36 -2.58 -13.94
N THR A 259 18.12 -3.61 -13.13
CA THR A 259 16.77 -3.95 -12.64
C THR A 259 16.32 -2.92 -11.63
N ALA A 260 15.16 -2.32 -11.85
CA ALA A 260 14.64 -1.29 -10.97
C ALA A 260 14.33 -1.86 -9.58
N ILE A 261 14.66 -1.10 -8.53
CA ILE A 261 14.44 -1.44 -7.13
C ILE A 261 13.35 -0.54 -6.55
N HIS A 262 12.42 -1.15 -5.82
CA HIS A 262 11.27 -0.52 -5.19
C HIS A 262 11.23 -0.83 -3.70
N THR A 263 10.79 0.13 -2.87
CA THR A 263 10.47 -0.07 -1.44
C THR A 263 9.62 1.07 -0.91
N GLY A 264 9.00 0.88 0.24
CA GLY A 264 8.40 1.98 0.99
C GLY A 264 7.08 1.74 1.68
N GLU A 265 6.45 0.58 1.54
CA GLU A 265 5.08 0.32 2.02
C GLU A 265 4.88 0.52 3.52
N GLN A 266 5.89 0.17 4.33
CA GLN A 266 5.83 0.28 5.80
C GLN A 266 6.64 1.46 6.37
N ILE A 267 7.10 2.37 5.51
CA ILE A 267 7.87 3.53 5.94
C ILE A 267 6.94 4.66 6.36
N TYR A 268 7.13 5.13 7.58
CA TYR A 268 6.32 6.16 8.20
C TYR A 268 6.97 7.54 8.06
N LEU A 269 6.20 8.54 7.63
CA LEU A 269 6.54 9.94 7.44
C LEU A 269 7.62 10.23 6.38
N ARG A 270 7.45 11.39 5.75
CA ARG A 270 8.35 11.93 4.71
C ARG A 270 9.83 12.00 5.11
N GLN A 271 10.11 12.24 6.41
CA GLN A 271 11.47 12.34 6.90
C GLN A 271 12.27 11.04 6.71
N ASN A 272 11.60 9.89 6.77
CA ASN A 272 12.24 8.59 6.59
C ASN A 272 12.44 8.24 5.10
N PHE A 273 11.73 8.90 4.18
CA PHE A 273 11.97 8.80 2.74
C PHE A 273 13.12 9.68 2.25
N LYS A 274 13.54 10.68 3.04
CA LYS A 274 14.57 11.65 2.64
C LYS A 274 15.83 10.96 2.13
N ASP A 275 16.43 10.09 2.92
CA ASP A 275 17.68 9.43 2.54
C ASP A 275 17.51 8.48 1.35
N LEU A 276 16.38 7.78 1.24
CA LEU A 276 16.08 6.95 0.06
C LEU A 276 16.06 7.77 -1.22
N ILE A 277 15.45 8.95 -1.16
CA ILE A 277 15.27 9.84 -2.31
C ILE A 277 16.58 10.55 -2.67
N GLU A 278 17.18 11.28 -1.71
CA GLU A 278 18.38 12.09 -1.96
C GLU A 278 19.59 11.27 -2.38
N LYS A 279 19.75 10.07 -1.82
CA LYS A 279 20.80 9.14 -2.20
C LYS A 279 20.48 8.33 -3.45
N ARG A 280 19.26 8.48 -4.00
CA ARG A 280 18.72 7.62 -5.07
C ARG A 280 18.97 6.15 -4.74
N ALA A 281 18.61 5.79 -3.52
CA ALA A 281 18.83 4.46 -2.98
C ALA A 281 17.91 3.40 -3.62
N VAL A 282 16.79 3.84 -4.17
CA VAL A 282 15.87 3.04 -4.98
C VAL A 282 15.50 3.79 -6.26
N ASN A 283 14.91 3.12 -7.22
CA ASN A 283 14.40 3.74 -8.45
C ASN A 283 12.93 4.19 -8.30
N ILE A 284 12.19 3.49 -7.43
CA ILE A 284 10.77 3.68 -7.24
C ILE A 284 10.49 3.68 -5.74
N VAL A 285 9.69 4.64 -5.28
CA VAL A 285 9.18 4.69 -3.92
C VAL A 285 7.69 4.31 -3.90
N GLY A 286 7.30 3.49 -2.93
CA GLY A 286 5.95 2.96 -2.81
C GLY A 286 5.34 3.15 -1.43
N PRO A 287 5.18 4.38 -0.92
CA PRO A 287 4.50 4.61 0.35
C PRO A 287 3.04 4.17 0.26
N ASP A 288 2.50 3.71 1.39
CA ASP A 288 1.10 3.40 1.55
C ASP A 288 0.40 4.55 2.29
N PRO A 289 -0.69 5.13 1.78
CA PRO A 289 -1.41 6.19 2.48
C PRO A 289 -2.00 5.73 3.81
N ALA A 290 -2.26 4.41 3.99
CA ALA A 290 -2.73 3.84 5.24
C ALA A 290 -1.62 3.71 6.30
N ASP A 291 -0.34 3.80 5.92
CA ASP A 291 0.81 3.64 6.82
C ASP A 291 1.74 4.85 6.90
N VAL A 292 1.92 5.57 5.80
CA VAL A 292 2.94 6.62 5.70
C VAL A 292 2.66 7.88 6.52
N GLY A 293 1.45 8.05 7.01
CA GLY A 293 0.97 9.25 7.70
C GLY A 293 -0.15 9.97 6.96
N GLY A 294 -0.69 9.34 5.90
CA GLY A 294 -1.86 9.78 5.15
C GLY A 294 -1.57 10.35 3.76
N ILE A 295 -2.58 10.98 3.22
CA ILE A 295 -2.65 11.52 1.85
C ILE A 295 -1.60 12.61 1.60
N ALA A 296 -1.45 13.55 2.55
CA ALA A 296 -0.53 14.67 2.39
C ALA A 296 0.95 14.22 2.44
N GLU A 297 1.28 13.25 3.28
CA GLU A 297 2.63 12.67 3.34
C GLU A 297 2.99 11.99 2.03
N LEU A 298 2.07 11.18 1.48
CA LEU A 298 2.25 10.48 0.22
C LEU A 298 2.47 11.47 -0.94
N LYS A 299 1.63 12.51 -1.00
CA LYS A 299 1.76 13.55 -2.04
C LYS A 299 3.11 14.26 -1.97
N TRP A 300 3.53 14.68 -0.78
CA TRP A 300 4.83 15.33 -0.60
C TRP A 300 6.00 14.43 -1.00
N ILE A 301 5.94 13.14 -0.63
CA ILE A 301 6.97 12.16 -1.02
C ILE A 301 7.05 12.03 -2.54
N ALA A 302 5.91 11.97 -3.22
CA ALA A 302 5.86 11.89 -4.67
C ALA A 302 6.49 13.11 -5.35
N GLU A 303 6.17 14.32 -4.87
CA GLU A 303 6.73 15.58 -5.39
C GLU A 303 8.25 15.67 -5.15
N TYR A 304 8.70 15.24 -3.98
CA TYR A 304 10.11 15.24 -3.65
C TYR A 304 10.89 14.18 -4.44
N ALA A 305 10.31 13.00 -4.64
CA ALA A 305 10.86 11.94 -5.49
C ALA A 305 11.00 12.39 -6.95
N ASP A 306 9.99 13.11 -7.47
CA ASP A 306 10.02 13.67 -8.84
C ASP A 306 11.20 14.60 -9.05
N LEU A 307 11.49 15.49 -8.10
CA LEU A 307 12.65 16.40 -8.15
C LEU A 307 14.00 15.67 -8.20
N HIS A 308 14.04 14.43 -7.73
CA HIS A 308 15.24 13.59 -7.71
C HIS A 308 15.26 12.52 -8.82
N GLY A 309 14.25 12.53 -9.71
CA GLY A 309 14.14 11.60 -10.83
C GLY A 309 13.73 10.19 -10.43
N LEU A 310 13.08 10.01 -9.27
CA LEU A 310 12.54 8.73 -8.84
C LEU A 310 11.06 8.62 -9.24
N MET A 311 10.67 7.39 -9.57
CA MET A 311 9.28 7.07 -9.87
C MET A 311 8.49 6.77 -8.59
N MET A 312 7.17 6.68 -8.73
CA MET A 312 6.22 6.49 -7.63
C MET A 312 5.25 5.37 -7.98
N ALA A 313 5.17 4.34 -7.14
CA ALA A 313 4.19 3.26 -7.25
C ALA A 313 3.64 2.91 -5.86
N PRO A 314 2.61 3.63 -5.37
CA PRO A 314 2.06 3.43 -4.03
C PRO A 314 1.56 2.00 -3.79
N HIS A 315 1.79 1.51 -2.58
CA HIS A 315 1.19 0.30 -2.04
C HIS A 315 -0.28 0.56 -1.65
N GLY A 316 -1.09 -0.51 -1.44
CA GLY A 316 -2.49 -0.38 -1.05
C GLY A 316 -3.30 -1.68 -1.02
N VAL A 317 -2.67 -2.83 -0.96
CA VAL A 317 -3.36 -4.13 -1.11
C VAL A 317 -4.38 -4.47 -0.03
N PHE A 318 -4.20 -3.97 1.19
CA PHE A 318 -5.07 -4.26 2.35
C PHE A 318 -5.95 -3.09 2.80
N ASP A 319 -6.03 -2.04 2.01
CA ASP A 319 -6.66 -0.77 2.38
C ASP A 319 -8.21 -0.79 2.38
N GLY A 320 -8.82 -1.82 1.83
CA GLY A 320 -10.27 -1.86 1.66
C GLY A 320 -10.80 -0.75 0.74
N LEU A 321 -12.11 -0.49 0.77
CA LEU A 321 -12.73 0.46 -0.17
C LEU A 321 -12.61 1.93 0.25
N ILE A 322 -12.43 2.23 1.54
CA ILE A 322 -12.17 3.60 2.00
C ILE A 322 -10.73 3.98 1.65
N GLY A 323 -9.76 3.11 1.92
CA GLY A 323 -8.38 3.32 1.51
C GLY A 323 -8.20 3.37 0.00
N LEU A 324 -8.95 2.54 -0.77
CA LEU A 324 -8.99 2.64 -2.22
C LEU A 324 -9.45 4.04 -2.67
N ALA A 325 -10.47 4.59 -2.04
CA ALA A 325 -10.93 5.93 -2.37
C ALA A 325 -9.85 6.99 -2.10
N ALA A 326 -9.13 6.87 -0.97
CA ALA A 326 -8.01 7.76 -0.66
C ALA A 326 -6.88 7.64 -1.70
N LEU A 327 -6.51 6.41 -2.10
CA LEU A 327 -5.52 6.15 -3.16
C LEU A 327 -5.92 6.80 -4.49
N VAL A 328 -7.17 6.66 -4.90
CA VAL A 328 -7.67 7.29 -6.15
C VAL A 328 -7.58 8.80 -6.07
N GLN A 329 -8.06 9.39 -4.97
CA GLN A 329 -8.07 10.84 -4.79
C GLN A 329 -6.66 11.43 -4.78
N VAL A 330 -5.72 10.85 -4.05
CA VAL A 330 -4.33 11.35 -4.02
C VAL A 330 -3.62 11.09 -5.34
N SER A 331 -3.75 9.89 -5.93
CA SER A 331 -3.08 9.53 -7.18
C SER A 331 -3.53 10.39 -8.36
N ALA A 332 -4.76 10.90 -8.34
CA ALA A 332 -5.23 11.84 -9.32
C ALA A 332 -4.41 13.16 -9.35
N ALA A 333 -3.85 13.56 -8.20
CA ALA A 333 -3.11 14.82 -8.01
C ALA A 333 -1.59 14.66 -7.97
N LEU A 334 -1.06 13.42 -8.12
CA LEU A 334 0.39 13.18 -8.13
C LEU A 334 1.06 13.65 -9.41
N PRO A 335 2.35 14.04 -9.38
CA PRO A 335 3.10 14.44 -10.57
C PRO A 335 3.28 13.30 -11.58
N HIS A 336 4.02 13.55 -12.66
CA HIS A 336 4.16 12.60 -13.78
C HIS A 336 5.07 11.40 -13.48
N ASN A 337 5.78 11.40 -12.37
CA ASN A 337 6.54 10.24 -11.91
C ASN A 337 5.66 9.09 -11.37
N PHE A 338 4.35 9.28 -11.26
CA PHE A 338 3.39 8.24 -10.87
C PHE A 338 3.25 7.18 -11.96
N ILE A 339 3.52 5.91 -11.61
CA ILE A 339 3.38 4.74 -12.48
C ILE A 339 1.96 4.17 -12.39
N ALA A 340 1.61 3.69 -11.22
CA ALA A 340 0.35 3.03 -10.85
C ALA A 340 0.31 2.87 -9.33
N PHE A 341 -0.86 2.60 -8.75
CA PHE A 341 -0.92 2.16 -7.36
C PHE A 341 -1.39 0.69 -7.25
N GLU A 342 -1.04 0.02 -6.15
CA GLU A 342 -1.50 -1.32 -5.86
C GLU A 342 -2.99 -1.33 -5.55
N CYS A 343 -3.75 -2.10 -6.33
CA CYS A 343 -5.19 -2.10 -6.16
C CYS A 343 -5.62 -3.13 -5.12
N PRO A 344 -6.36 -2.75 -4.08
CA PRO A 344 -6.92 -3.65 -3.09
C PRO A 344 -8.08 -4.47 -3.69
N ILE A 345 -7.73 -5.48 -4.46
CA ILE A 345 -8.67 -6.43 -5.06
C ILE A 345 -8.88 -7.62 -4.13
N GLY A 346 -10.08 -8.16 -4.14
CA GLY A 346 -10.45 -9.28 -3.28
C GLY A 346 -11.04 -8.83 -1.95
N ASN A 347 -11.49 -7.59 -1.88
CA ASN A 347 -12.29 -7.13 -0.75
C ASN A 347 -13.49 -8.05 -0.52
N PRO A 348 -13.85 -8.36 0.73
CA PRO A 348 -15.06 -9.11 1.04
C PRO A 348 -16.29 -8.47 0.38
N PRO A 349 -17.21 -9.25 -0.21
CA PRO A 349 -18.37 -8.71 -0.94
C PRO A 349 -19.20 -7.71 -0.16
N TRP A 350 -19.29 -7.85 1.16
CA TRP A 350 -20.05 -6.96 2.02
C TRP A 350 -19.56 -5.51 2.01
N TRP A 351 -18.30 -5.23 1.66
CA TRP A 351 -17.82 -3.86 1.52
C TRP A 351 -18.62 -3.06 0.50
N TYR A 352 -19.07 -3.70 -0.59
CA TYR A 352 -19.87 -3.06 -1.63
C TYR A 352 -21.30 -2.73 -1.17
N ASP A 353 -21.78 -3.43 -0.13
CA ASP A 353 -23.04 -3.10 0.54
C ASP A 353 -22.90 -1.89 1.46
N VAL A 354 -21.73 -1.71 2.05
CA VAL A 354 -21.44 -0.66 3.04
C VAL A 354 -20.92 0.62 2.40
N VAL A 355 -19.99 0.53 1.46
CA VAL A 355 -19.38 1.71 0.82
C VAL A 355 -20.12 2.01 -0.47
N LYS A 356 -20.77 3.15 -0.51
CA LYS A 356 -21.51 3.65 -1.67
C LYS A 356 -20.71 4.74 -2.37
N GLY A 357 -21.04 4.93 -3.64
CA GLY A 357 -20.45 6.01 -4.40
C GLY A 357 -19.26 5.64 -5.27
N LEU A 358 -18.77 4.41 -5.23
CA LEU A 358 -17.74 3.94 -6.15
C LEU A 358 -18.30 3.70 -7.57
N PRO A 359 -17.50 3.86 -8.64
CA PRO A 359 -17.91 3.44 -9.98
C PRO A 359 -18.18 1.94 -10.05
N ASP A 360 -19.00 1.52 -10.98
CA ASP A 360 -19.29 0.11 -11.27
C ASP A 360 -19.16 -0.14 -12.78
N PRO A 361 -18.20 -0.93 -13.25
CA PRO A 361 -17.13 -1.55 -12.45
C PRO A 361 -16.12 -0.51 -11.92
N ILE A 362 -15.51 -0.79 -10.76
CA ILE A 362 -14.49 0.09 -10.17
C ILE A 362 -13.26 0.16 -11.08
N VAL A 363 -12.82 -0.99 -11.57
CA VAL A 363 -11.64 -1.12 -12.42
C VAL A 363 -12.05 -1.46 -13.84
N GLN A 364 -11.53 -0.72 -14.80
CA GLN A 364 -11.71 -0.96 -16.22
C GLN A 364 -10.38 -0.75 -16.96
N ASP A 365 -9.95 -1.75 -17.73
CA ASP A 365 -8.72 -1.72 -18.53
C ASP A 365 -7.48 -1.28 -17.72
N GLY A 366 -7.32 -1.86 -16.53
CA GLY A 366 -6.20 -1.57 -15.63
C GLY A 366 -6.20 -0.15 -15.03
N HIS A 367 -7.33 0.54 -15.06
CA HIS A 367 -7.47 1.90 -14.55
C HIS A 367 -8.75 2.07 -13.73
N ILE A 368 -8.76 3.10 -12.89
CA ILE A 368 -9.92 3.58 -12.17
C ILE A 368 -10.20 5.01 -12.63
N THR A 369 -11.44 5.30 -13.04
CA THR A 369 -11.86 6.66 -13.37
C THR A 369 -11.99 7.49 -12.10
N VAL A 370 -11.37 8.66 -12.08
CA VAL A 370 -11.43 9.59 -10.94
C VAL A 370 -12.83 10.21 -10.88
N TRP A 371 -13.46 10.11 -9.71
CA TRP A 371 -14.78 10.68 -9.48
C TRP A 371 -14.71 12.03 -8.77
N ASP A 372 -15.73 12.87 -8.98
CA ASP A 372 -15.74 14.28 -8.60
C ASP A 372 -16.65 14.61 -7.40
N ARG A 373 -17.02 13.62 -6.59
CA ARG A 373 -17.87 13.82 -5.40
C ARG A 373 -17.05 14.40 -4.24
N PRO A 374 -17.69 15.20 -3.35
CA PRO A 374 -17.03 15.81 -2.20
C PRO A 374 -16.35 14.80 -1.28
N GLY A 375 -15.27 15.20 -0.64
CA GLY A 375 -14.47 14.38 0.25
C GLY A 375 -13.70 13.29 -0.51
N LEU A 376 -13.63 12.08 0.04
CA LEU A 376 -13.13 10.90 -0.66
C LEU A 376 -14.10 10.44 -1.76
N GLY A 377 -15.30 11.04 -1.81
CA GLY A 377 -16.32 10.77 -2.80
C GLY A 377 -17.07 9.47 -2.58
N ILE A 378 -17.08 8.99 -1.36
CA ILE A 378 -17.81 7.80 -0.89
C ILE A 378 -18.74 8.15 0.26
N GLU A 379 -19.74 7.31 0.46
CA GLU A 379 -20.64 7.36 1.61
C GLU A 379 -20.66 5.99 2.30
N ILE A 380 -20.82 6.00 3.62
CA ILE A 380 -20.97 4.79 4.41
C ILE A 380 -22.45 4.59 4.71
N ASP A 381 -23.02 3.49 4.23
CA ASP A 381 -24.34 3.05 4.59
C ASP A 381 -24.31 2.50 6.04
N ALA A 382 -24.67 3.34 7.00
CA ALA A 382 -24.63 3.01 8.41
C ALA A 382 -25.57 1.84 8.75
N GLN A 383 -26.72 1.72 8.07
CA GLN A 383 -27.66 0.63 8.30
C GLN A 383 -27.08 -0.71 7.81
N ALA A 384 -26.49 -0.73 6.61
CA ALA A 384 -25.83 -1.92 6.09
C ALA A 384 -24.60 -2.28 6.94
N ALA A 385 -23.84 -1.29 7.41
CA ALA A 385 -22.63 -1.49 8.20
C ALA A 385 -22.92 -2.07 9.60
N GLN A 386 -24.09 -1.78 10.18
CA GLN A 386 -24.44 -2.16 11.54
C GLN A 386 -24.33 -3.67 11.81
N GLN A 387 -24.62 -4.51 10.82
CA GLN A 387 -24.55 -5.97 10.96
C GLN A 387 -23.10 -6.50 11.05
N TYR A 388 -22.14 -5.74 10.60
CA TYR A 388 -20.72 -6.10 10.57
C TYR A 388 -19.93 -5.54 11.76
N LEU A 389 -20.54 -4.70 12.58
CA LEU A 389 -19.95 -4.20 13.82
C LEU A 389 -20.00 -5.27 14.92
N ARG A 390 -18.94 -5.29 15.75
CA ARG A 390 -18.96 -6.05 17.01
C ARG A 390 -20.01 -5.48 17.96
N ASP A 391 -20.46 -6.27 18.93
CA ASP A 391 -21.46 -5.81 19.89
C ASP A 391 -20.97 -4.58 20.69
N GLU A 392 -19.71 -4.53 21.03
CA GLU A 392 -19.05 -3.41 21.71
C GLU A 392 -18.97 -2.12 20.87
N ASP A 393 -19.05 -2.26 19.55
CA ASP A 393 -18.92 -1.16 18.57
C ASP A 393 -20.27 -0.68 18.01
N LYS A 394 -21.40 -1.20 18.49
CA LYS A 394 -22.75 -0.92 17.93
C LYS A 394 -23.13 0.57 17.94
N THR A 395 -22.50 1.38 18.78
CA THR A 395 -22.71 2.83 18.84
C THR A 395 -21.81 3.62 17.89
N PHE A 396 -21.06 2.96 17.02
CA PHE A 396 -20.11 3.61 16.11
C PHE A 396 -20.78 4.66 15.21
N PHE A 397 -22.03 4.42 14.80
CA PHE A 397 -22.79 5.32 13.93
C PHE A 397 -23.77 6.25 14.67
N ASP A 398 -23.88 6.17 16.00
CA ASP A 398 -24.78 7.01 16.78
C ASP A 398 -24.44 8.51 16.71
#